data_354caa36a5d04354f43805b1f214dc89
#
_entry.id   354caa36a5d04354f43805b1f214dc89
#
_cell.length_a   1.000
_cell.length_b   1.000
_cell.length_c   1.000
_cell.angle_alpha   90.00
_cell.angle_beta   90.00
_cell.angle_gamma   90.00
#
_symmetry.space_group_name_H-M   'P 1'
#
loop_
_entity.id
_entity.type
_entity.pdbx_description
1 polymer ?
#
loop_
_entity_poly.entity_id
_entity_poly.type
_entity_poly.pdbx_seq_one_letter_code
_entity_poly.pdbx_strand_id
1 'polypeptide(L)'
;MKIVSIVGKKNTGKTSLTVKVIEEMTKRGYNVCSIKHSHHSIEMDKENTDTWKHKQAGANLVVGVGSTTFFNSKKEHDLNRILYLLKHFDDFDFVIIEGFKDYNYPKIITSPDVRDEYTIKEIDSFTIDADGVSELCNIIEERSHDIIDTLFLNNCGFNNGKAIANEIRQGNLSVDDLDKIHSYLSIDGHVIGLNRFVSDYLKQEVIGVINTLNLKDFGVRDVGKIEILIPNDNTPQNPIEAKCAIYINDEYLLHGLNIESFFAEKRYF
;
A
#
# COMPACT_ATOMS: atom_id res chain seq x y z
N MET A 1 -2.32 6.46 -3.83
CA MET A 1 -0.95 6.33 -3.28
C MET A 1 0.02 6.16 -4.45
N LYS A 2 0.89 7.12 -4.74
CA LYS A 2 1.90 7.05 -5.82
C LYS A 2 3.22 6.50 -5.25
N ILE A 3 3.92 5.65 -5.99
CA ILE A 3 5.11 4.93 -5.51
C ILE A 3 6.30 5.30 -6.39
N VAL A 4 7.43 5.66 -5.78
CA VAL A 4 8.69 5.91 -6.46
C VAL A 4 9.87 5.37 -5.65
N SER A 5 10.87 4.80 -6.34
CA SER A 5 12.09 4.29 -5.72
C SER A 5 13.29 5.19 -6.04
N ILE A 6 14.13 5.47 -5.05
CA ILE A 6 15.43 6.14 -5.21
C ILE A 6 16.50 5.06 -5.09
N VAL A 7 17.17 4.78 -6.19
CA VAL A 7 18.13 3.67 -6.30
C VAL A 7 19.49 4.14 -6.81
N GLY A 8 20.53 3.37 -6.49
CA GLY A 8 21.91 3.68 -6.88
C GLY A 8 22.92 2.84 -6.11
N LYS A 9 24.18 2.91 -6.46
CA LYS A 9 25.28 2.26 -5.73
C LYS A 9 25.44 2.80 -4.32
N LYS A 10 26.24 2.14 -3.51
CA LYS A 10 26.61 2.63 -2.18
C LYS A 10 27.30 4.00 -2.29
N ASN A 11 27.03 4.90 -1.36
CA ASN A 11 27.62 6.23 -1.29
C ASN A 11 27.35 7.16 -2.49
N THR A 12 26.24 7.00 -3.20
CA THR A 12 25.81 7.91 -4.27
C THR A 12 24.77 8.93 -3.81
N GLY A 13 24.70 9.21 -2.49
CA GLY A 13 23.83 10.25 -1.94
C GLY A 13 22.33 9.95 -1.93
N LYS A 14 21.92 8.67 -2.11
CA LYS A 14 20.50 8.26 -2.09
C LYS A 14 19.73 8.80 -0.89
N THR A 15 20.27 8.59 0.30
CA THR A 15 19.60 9.02 1.55
C THR A 15 19.42 10.54 1.59
N SER A 16 20.44 11.30 1.17
CA SER A 16 20.34 12.77 1.10
C SER A 16 19.26 13.21 0.10
N LEU A 17 19.20 12.57 -1.06
CA LEU A 17 18.17 12.84 -2.07
C LEU A 17 16.78 12.45 -1.55
N THR A 18 16.65 11.27 -0.91
CA THR A 18 15.39 10.82 -0.31
C THR A 18 14.86 11.82 0.70
N VAL A 19 15.71 12.34 1.58
CA VAL A 19 15.32 13.35 2.58
C VAL A 19 14.83 14.62 1.88
N LYS A 20 15.58 15.17 0.91
CA LYS A 20 15.20 16.37 0.15
C LYS A 20 13.83 16.19 -0.56
N VAL A 21 13.58 15.02 -1.15
CA VAL A 21 12.31 14.71 -1.83
C VAL A 21 11.17 14.64 -0.81
N ILE A 22 11.36 13.97 0.33
CA ILE A 22 10.35 13.91 1.41
C ILE A 22 10.01 15.31 1.92
N GLU A 23 11.03 16.14 2.20
CA GLU A 23 10.85 17.51 2.67
C GLU A 23 10.06 18.36 1.68
N GLU A 24 10.39 18.30 0.39
CA GLU A 24 9.69 19.06 -0.64
C GLU A 24 8.23 18.55 -0.83
N MET A 25 8.00 17.24 -0.86
CA MET A 25 6.66 16.67 -0.97
C MET A 25 5.80 17.03 0.25
N THR A 26 6.35 16.94 1.46
CA THR A 26 5.66 17.35 2.68
C THR A 26 5.33 18.84 2.70
N LYS A 27 6.26 19.68 2.22
CA LYS A 27 6.05 21.12 2.07
C LYS A 27 4.93 21.44 1.09
N ARG A 28 4.72 20.61 0.05
CA ARG A 28 3.59 20.70 -0.89
C ARG A 28 2.26 20.26 -0.27
N GLY A 29 2.27 19.74 0.96
CA GLY A 29 1.08 19.30 1.70
C GLY A 29 0.70 17.83 1.50
N TYR A 30 1.56 17.03 0.87
CA TYR A 30 1.32 15.60 0.68
C TYR A 30 1.58 14.80 1.96
N ASN A 31 0.75 13.78 2.20
CA ASN A 31 0.97 12.75 3.20
C ASN A 31 1.97 11.72 2.64
N VAL A 32 3.18 11.69 3.20
CA VAL A 32 4.31 10.92 2.65
C VAL A 32 4.72 9.79 3.59
N CYS A 33 4.76 8.57 3.06
CA CYS A 33 5.39 7.42 3.69
C CYS A 33 6.78 7.19 3.10
N SER A 34 7.73 6.73 3.90
CA SER A 34 9.04 6.31 3.40
C SER A 34 9.38 4.88 3.79
N ILE A 35 10.03 4.15 2.85
CA ILE A 35 10.52 2.80 3.05
C ILE A 35 12.03 2.81 2.79
N LYS A 36 12.82 2.24 3.70
CA LYS A 36 14.24 2.01 3.49
C LYS A 36 14.54 0.52 3.42
N HIS A 37 15.14 0.07 2.32
CA HIS A 37 15.68 -1.27 2.18
C HIS A 37 17.20 -1.27 2.41
N SER A 38 17.68 -2.24 3.16
CA SER A 38 19.11 -2.45 3.40
C SER A 38 19.41 -3.95 3.40
N HIS A 39 20.53 -4.35 2.78
CA HIS A 39 21.04 -5.71 2.91
C HIS A 39 21.66 -5.99 4.28
N HIS A 40 21.84 -4.98 5.11
CA HIS A 40 22.25 -5.12 6.50
C HIS A 40 21.03 -5.05 7.42
N SER A 41 21.11 -5.73 8.55
CA SER A 41 20.08 -5.61 9.59
C SER A 41 19.84 -4.14 9.96
N ILE A 42 18.59 -3.71 9.96
CA ILE A 42 18.17 -2.42 10.46
C ILE A 42 17.57 -2.66 11.84
N GLU A 43 18.30 -2.31 12.88
CA GLU A 43 17.79 -2.35 14.23
C GLU A 43 17.29 -0.97 14.63
N MET A 44 15.98 -0.86 14.84
CA MET A 44 15.33 0.37 15.29
C MET A 44 15.04 0.33 16.80
N ASP A 45 15.15 -0.85 17.41
CA ASP A 45 14.97 -1.04 18.85
C ASP A 45 16.34 -1.01 19.58
N LYS A 46 16.36 -0.47 20.77
CA LYS A 46 17.56 -0.36 21.58
C LYS A 46 17.70 -1.58 22.48
N GLU A 47 18.90 -2.16 22.54
CA GLU A 47 19.19 -3.27 23.46
C GLU A 47 18.78 -2.97 24.90
N ASN A 48 18.26 -3.98 25.58
CA ASN A 48 17.80 -3.94 26.97
C ASN A 48 16.54 -3.11 27.26
N THR A 49 15.89 -2.54 26.24
CA THR A 49 14.53 -1.99 26.39
C THR A 49 13.51 -3.14 26.59
N ASP A 50 12.31 -2.81 27.05
CA ASP A 50 11.28 -3.82 27.25
C ASP A 50 10.82 -4.44 25.95
N THR A 51 10.65 -3.65 24.89
CA THR A 51 10.33 -4.12 23.54
C THR A 51 11.40 -5.05 22.99
N TRP A 52 12.68 -4.72 23.19
CA TRP A 52 13.78 -5.60 22.81
C TRP A 52 13.72 -6.95 23.57
N LYS A 53 13.44 -6.92 24.89
CA LYS A 53 13.29 -8.16 25.70
C LYS A 53 12.13 -9.03 25.21
N HIS A 54 10.99 -8.40 24.82
CA HIS A 54 9.86 -9.15 24.24
C HIS A 54 10.28 -9.86 22.94
N LYS A 55 11.03 -9.18 22.06
CA LYS A 55 11.57 -9.78 20.83
C LYS A 55 12.53 -10.94 21.13
N GLN A 56 13.44 -10.78 22.12
CA GLN A 56 14.36 -11.84 22.53
C GLN A 56 13.64 -13.04 23.17
N ALA A 57 12.57 -12.79 23.90
CA ALA A 57 11.74 -13.84 24.49
C ALA A 57 10.96 -14.67 23.46
N GLY A 58 10.93 -14.25 22.19
CA GLY A 58 10.36 -15.05 21.12
C GLY A 58 9.19 -14.42 20.37
N ALA A 59 8.74 -13.21 20.74
CA ALA A 59 7.66 -12.55 20.00
C ALA A 59 8.01 -12.37 18.53
N ASN A 60 7.12 -12.78 17.62
CA ASN A 60 7.30 -12.63 16.16
C ASN A 60 7.04 -11.20 15.70
N LEU A 61 6.21 -10.47 16.40
CA LEU A 61 5.91 -9.05 16.19
C LEU A 61 5.85 -8.38 17.55
N VAL A 62 6.55 -7.28 17.71
CA VAL A 62 6.47 -6.39 18.88
C VAL A 62 5.96 -5.05 18.42
N VAL A 63 4.92 -4.55 19.07
CA VAL A 63 4.39 -3.21 18.84
C VAL A 63 4.69 -2.36 20.07
N GLY A 64 5.43 -1.28 19.86
CA GLY A 64 5.69 -0.27 20.89
C GLY A 64 4.76 0.93 20.68
N VAL A 65 4.00 1.28 21.71
CA VAL A 65 3.05 2.39 21.69
C VAL A 65 3.43 3.42 22.74
N GLY A 66 3.63 4.66 22.34
CA GLY A 66 3.96 5.79 23.20
C GLY A 66 3.48 7.08 22.55
N SER A 67 4.30 8.12 22.54
CA SER A 67 4.06 9.32 21.72
C SER A 67 4.15 9.02 20.22
N THR A 68 4.82 7.95 19.87
CA THR A 68 4.90 7.34 18.53
C THR A 68 4.62 5.85 18.63
N THR A 69 4.21 5.24 17.53
CA THR A 69 4.02 3.79 17.44
C THR A 69 5.04 3.21 16.48
N PHE A 70 5.67 2.10 16.85
CA PHE A 70 6.53 1.35 15.94
C PHE A 70 6.21 -0.14 15.96
N PHE A 71 6.51 -0.80 14.84
CA PHE A 71 6.28 -2.23 14.63
C PHE A 71 7.62 -2.90 14.33
N ASN A 72 7.97 -3.93 15.09
CA ASN A 72 9.21 -4.68 14.93
C ASN A 72 8.88 -6.15 14.65
N SER A 73 8.87 -6.52 13.37
CA SER A 73 8.62 -7.89 12.92
C SER A 73 9.94 -8.66 12.81
N LYS A 74 9.97 -9.93 13.26
CA LYS A 74 11.07 -10.85 12.97
C LYS A 74 11.08 -11.35 11.53
N LYS A 75 9.90 -11.33 10.89
CA LYS A 75 9.76 -11.79 9.51
C LYS A 75 10.12 -10.64 8.56
N GLU A 76 11.00 -10.93 7.62
CA GLU A 76 11.20 -10.08 6.46
C GLU A 76 9.95 -10.15 5.57
N HIS A 77 9.45 -9.00 5.16
CA HIS A 77 8.31 -8.89 4.26
C HIS A 77 8.79 -8.36 2.91
N ASP A 78 8.25 -8.93 1.83
CA ASP A 78 8.47 -8.37 0.50
C ASP A 78 7.81 -7.00 0.34
N LEU A 79 8.27 -6.21 -0.64
CA LEU A 79 7.80 -4.86 -0.86
C LEU A 79 6.29 -4.80 -1.16
N ASN A 80 5.76 -5.72 -1.95
CA ASN A 80 4.34 -5.70 -2.30
C ASN A 80 3.46 -5.90 -1.07
N ARG A 81 3.88 -6.78 -0.15
CA ARG A 81 3.20 -6.97 1.13
C ARG A 81 3.24 -5.71 1.99
N ILE A 82 4.39 -5.02 2.04
CA ILE A 82 4.53 -3.76 2.79
C ILE A 82 3.62 -2.69 2.17
N LEU A 83 3.64 -2.50 0.85
CA LEU A 83 2.80 -1.52 0.15
C LEU A 83 1.31 -1.77 0.37
N TYR A 84 0.90 -3.06 0.37
CA TYR A 84 -0.47 -3.43 0.71
C TYR A 84 -0.83 -3.03 2.15
N LEU A 85 0.03 -3.33 3.12
CA LEU A 85 -0.20 -2.96 4.52
C LEU A 85 -0.29 -1.44 4.71
N LEU A 86 0.50 -0.66 3.98
CA LEU A 86 0.47 0.80 4.06
C LEU A 86 -0.89 1.38 3.65
N LYS A 87 -1.61 0.76 2.70
CA LYS A 87 -2.97 1.17 2.32
C LYS A 87 -4.01 1.00 3.45
N HIS A 88 -3.67 0.20 4.47
CA HIS A 88 -4.49 0.00 5.66
C HIS A 88 -4.03 0.84 6.86
N PHE A 89 -2.88 1.50 6.74
CA PHE A 89 -2.32 2.31 7.82
C PHE A 89 -2.85 3.74 7.79
N ASP A 90 -2.85 4.37 6.60
CA ASP A 90 -3.26 5.75 6.41
C ASP A 90 -3.43 6.04 4.91
N ASP A 91 -4.09 7.14 4.57
CA ASP A 91 -4.26 7.63 3.20
C ASP A 91 -2.99 8.37 2.75
N PHE A 92 -1.94 7.62 2.43
CA PHE A 92 -0.70 8.19 1.89
C PHE A 92 -0.87 8.62 0.44
N ASP A 93 -0.43 9.84 0.12
CA ASP A 93 -0.34 10.33 -1.26
C ASP A 93 0.85 9.70 -1.98
N PHE A 94 2.01 9.65 -1.28
CA PHE A 94 3.26 9.13 -1.84
C PHE A 94 3.94 8.13 -0.92
N VAL A 95 4.58 7.12 -1.54
CA VAL A 95 5.54 6.23 -0.90
C VAL A 95 6.89 6.41 -1.57
N ILE A 96 7.84 6.97 -0.83
CA ILE A 96 9.22 7.18 -1.28
C ILE A 96 10.08 6.04 -0.75
N ILE A 97 10.66 5.25 -1.66
CA ILE A 97 11.42 4.05 -1.33
C ILE A 97 12.91 4.31 -1.56
N GLU A 98 13.75 4.15 -0.54
CA GLU A 98 15.19 4.08 -0.71
C GLU A 98 15.63 2.61 -0.85
N GLY A 99 16.00 2.21 -2.07
CA GLY A 99 16.41 0.83 -2.39
C GLY A 99 15.38 0.05 -3.19
N PHE A 100 15.33 -1.27 -3.00
CA PHE A 100 14.45 -2.18 -3.76
C PHE A 100 14.60 -2.04 -5.28
N LYS A 101 15.85 -2.03 -5.77
CA LYS A 101 16.18 -1.81 -7.19
C LYS A 101 15.54 -2.83 -8.16
N ASP A 102 15.22 -4.03 -7.67
CA ASP A 102 14.75 -5.16 -8.49
C ASP A 102 13.21 -5.16 -8.67
N TYR A 103 12.50 -4.16 -8.11
CA TYR A 103 11.06 -4.01 -8.27
C TYR A 103 10.68 -3.09 -9.43
N ASN A 104 9.49 -3.28 -9.99
CA ASN A 104 9.00 -2.68 -11.22
C ASN A 104 8.24 -1.35 -10.98
N TYR A 105 8.73 -0.52 -10.06
CA TYR A 105 8.18 0.81 -9.80
C TYR A 105 9.03 1.90 -10.45
N PRO A 106 8.49 3.12 -10.69
CA PRO A 106 9.25 4.25 -11.19
C PRO A 106 10.50 4.52 -10.35
N LYS A 107 11.62 4.76 -11.01
CA LYS A 107 12.93 4.90 -10.35
C LYS A 107 13.59 6.23 -10.65
N ILE A 108 14.03 6.89 -9.60
CA ILE A 108 15.06 7.93 -9.66
C ILE A 108 16.39 7.26 -9.40
N ILE A 109 17.33 7.38 -10.33
CA ILE A 109 18.65 6.77 -10.17
C ILE A 109 19.72 7.81 -9.83
N THR A 110 20.62 7.44 -8.90
CA THR A 110 21.78 8.26 -8.50
C THR A 110 23.10 7.72 -9.04
N SER A 111 23.05 6.71 -9.90
CA SER A 111 24.19 6.19 -10.65
C SER A 111 23.73 5.49 -11.94
N PRO A 112 24.41 5.68 -13.07
CA PRO A 112 24.01 5.13 -14.38
C PRO A 112 23.92 3.61 -14.43
N ASP A 113 24.76 2.94 -13.64
CA ASP A 113 24.88 1.46 -13.64
C ASP A 113 23.60 0.72 -13.18
N VAL A 114 22.65 1.42 -12.55
CA VAL A 114 21.37 0.83 -12.11
C VAL A 114 20.20 1.22 -12.99
N ARG A 115 20.48 1.83 -14.14
CA ARG A 115 19.46 2.23 -15.13
C ARG A 115 18.76 0.99 -15.69
N ASP A 116 17.44 1.05 -15.71
CA ASP A 116 16.57 0.06 -16.33
C ASP A 116 15.37 0.74 -17.00
N GLU A 117 14.42 -0.06 -17.51
CA GLU A 117 13.20 0.42 -18.17
C GLU A 117 12.23 1.17 -17.22
N TYR A 118 12.42 1.06 -15.91
CA TYR A 118 11.61 1.76 -14.90
C TYR A 118 12.20 3.10 -14.48
N THR A 119 13.36 3.47 -15.02
CA THR A 119 14.04 4.73 -14.71
C THR A 119 13.30 5.90 -15.34
N ILE A 120 12.80 6.84 -14.52
CA ILE A 120 12.14 8.06 -14.97
C ILE A 120 13.06 9.28 -14.94
N LYS A 121 14.11 9.27 -14.09
CA LYS A 121 15.10 10.36 -14.04
C LYS A 121 16.42 9.86 -13.45
N GLU A 122 17.52 10.39 -13.95
CA GLU A 122 18.86 10.29 -13.35
C GLU A 122 19.23 11.63 -12.70
N ILE A 123 19.78 11.58 -11.48
CA ILE A 123 20.12 12.74 -10.67
C ILE A 123 21.50 12.57 -10.06
N ASP A 124 22.34 13.60 -10.19
CA ASP A 124 23.48 13.76 -9.30
C ASP A 124 23.01 14.35 -7.97
N SER A 125 22.91 13.48 -6.96
CA SER A 125 22.40 13.87 -5.63
C SER A 125 23.31 14.80 -4.84
N PHE A 126 24.56 14.97 -5.26
CA PHE A 126 25.52 15.84 -4.59
C PHE A 126 25.44 17.29 -5.08
N THR A 127 25.00 17.50 -6.30
CA THR A 127 24.95 18.84 -6.93
C THR A 127 23.54 19.40 -7.06
N ILE A 128 22.50 18.58 -6.86
CA ILE A 128 21.11 19.03 -7.00
C ILE A 128 20.77 20.10 -5.94
N ASP A 129 20.35 21.26 -6.42
CA ASP A 129 19.87 22.39 -5.61
C ASP A 129 18.36 22.30 -5.31
N ALA A 130 17.80 23.32 -4.67
CA ALA A 130 16.39 23.34 -4.27
C ALA A 130 15.44 23.37 -5.49
N ASP A 131 15.79 24.11 -6.54
CA ASP A 131 14.98 24.20 -7.75
C ASP A 131 15.00 22.87 -8.48
N GLY A 132 16.15 22.21 -8.58
CA GLY A 132 16.27 20.88 -9.14
C GLY A 132 15.48 19.83 -8.36
N VAL A 133 15.40 19.92 -7.04
CA VAL A 133 14.55 19.04 -6.21
C VAL A 133 13.08 19.31 -6.51
N SER A 134 12.68 20.57 -6.63
CA SER A 134 11.30 20.92 -6.98
C SER A 134 10.91 20.38 -8.36
N GLU A 135 11.77 20.54 -9.38
CA GLU A 135 11.55 19.93 -10.70
C GLU A 135 11.49 18.40 -10.66
N LEU A 136 12.35 17.77 -9.86
CA LEU A 136 12.32 16.32 -9.66
C LEU A 136 10.99 15.87 -9.05
N CYS A 137 10.46 16.61 -8.07
CA CYS A 137 9.17 16.31 -7.47
C CYS A 137 8.01 16.43 -8.47
N ASN A 138 8.05 17.40 -9.41
CA ASN A 138 7.08 17.47 -10.50
C ASN A 138 7.11 16.20 -11.38
N ILE A 139 8.30 15.71 -11.71
CA ILE A 139 8.46 14.47 -12.48
C ILE A 139 7.90 13.26 -11.67
N ILE A 140 8.14 13.22 -10.37
CA ILE A 140 7.61 12.17 -9.49
C ILE A 140 6.08 12.22 -9.47
N GLU A 141 5.47 13.39 -9.32
CA GLU A 141 4.02 13.58 -9.36
C GLU A 141 3.39 13.08 -10.66
N GLU A 142 4.03 13.40 -11.78
CA GLU A 142 3.57 13.08 -13.11
C GLU A 142 3.73 11.59 -13.49
N ARG A 143 4.89 10.97 -13.10
CA ARG A 143 5.32 9.67 -13.62
C ARG A 143 5.30 8.53 -12.62
N SER A 144 4.80 8.78 -11.41
CA SER A 144 4.60 7.74 -10.41
C SER A 144 3.18 7.21 -10.44
N HIS A 145 3.02 5.95 -10.08
CA HIS A 145 1.73 5.25 -10.07
C HIS A 145 1.58 4.39 -8.82
N ASP A 146 0.37 3.93 -8.56
CA ASP A 146 0.04 3.02 -7.47
C ASP A 146 0.50 1.57 -7.77
N ILE A 147 0.19 0.64 -6.89
CA ILE A 147 0.43 -0.79 -7.09
C ILE A 147 -0.12 -1.18 -8.47
N ILE A 148 0.71 -1.84 -9.28
CA ILE A 148 0.41 -2.12 -10.70
C ILE A 148 -0.93 -2.84 -10.86
N ASP A 149 -1.21 -3.81 -9.99
CA ASP A 149 -2.44 -4.62 -10.06
C ASP A 149 -3.72 -3.84 -9.70
N THR A 150 -3.56 -2.61 -9.18
CA THR A 150 -4.67 -1.69 -8.90
C THR A 150 -4.89 -0.64 -9.99
N LEU A 151 -4.06 -0.62 -11.04
CA LEU A 151 -4.20 0.32 -12.15
C LEU A 151 -5.26 -0.18 -13.14
N PHE A 152 -6.24 0.65 -13.38
CA PHE A 152 -7.31 0.34 -14.31
C PHE A 152 -7.76 1.59 -15.07
N LEU A 153 -8.04 1.43 -16.37
CA LEU A 153 -8.58 2.49 -17.21
C LEU A 153 -9.65 1.91 -18.16
N ASN A 154 -10.81 2.52 -18.16
CA ASN A 154 -11.92 2.08 -18.99
C ASN A 154 -11.68 2.47 -20.46
N ASN A 155 -11.93 1.56 -21.40
CA ASN A 155 -11.97 1.81 -22.84
C ASN A 155 -10.71 2.44 -23.46
N CYS A 156 -9.53 2.23 -22.88
CA CYS A 156 -8.28 2.87 -23.32
C CYS A 156 -7.41 2.00 -24.24
N GLY A 157 -7.82 0.78 -24.54
CA GLY A 157 -7.04 -0.16 -25.37
C GLY A 157 -5.87 -0.84 -24.64
N PHE A 158 -5.68 -0.58 -23.36
CA PHE A 158 -4.66 -1.24 -22.55
C PHE A 158 -5.19 -2.56 -21.96
N ASN A 159 -4.40 -3.61 -22.06
CA ASN A 159 -4.83 -4.96 -21.68
C ASN A 159 -4.55 -5.33 -20.22
N ASN A 160 -3.73 -4.52 -19.52
CA ASN A 160 -3.36 -4.80 -18.13
C ASN A 160 -2.69 -3.58 -17.47
N GLY A 161 -2.58 -3.61 -16.13
CA GLY A 161 -1.98 -2.54 -15.33
C GLY A 161 -0.50 -2.26 -15.65
N LYS A 162 0.26 -3.24 -16.16
CA LYS A 162 1.67 -3.03 -16.55
C LYS A 162 1.79 -2.10 -17.76
N ALA A 163 0.92 -2.24 -18.75
CA ALA A 163 0.88 -1.36 -19.91
C ALA A 163 0.52 0.07 -19.48
N ILE A 164 -0.48 0.22 -18.63
CA ILE A 164 -0.87 1.52 -18.05
C ILE A 164 0.31 2.14 -17.28
N ALA A 165 0.97 1.37 -16.40
CA ALA A 165 2.13 1.83 -15.64
C ALA A 165 3.27 2.31 -16.56
N ASN A 166 3.47 1.67 -17.70
CA ASN A 166 4.46 2.07 -18.68
C ASN A 166 4.14 3.44 -19.29
N GLU A 167 2.89 3.67 -19.71
CA GLU A 167 2.46 4.96 -20.30
C GLU A 167 2.57 6.10 -19.28
N ILE A 168 2.23 5.85 -18.01
CA ILE A 168 2.42 6.83 -16.92
C ILE A 168 3.90 7.17 -16.75
N ARG A 169 4.80 6.17 -16.70
CA ARG A 169 6.24 6.42 -16.57
C ARG A 169 6.81 7.22 -17.73
N GLN A 170 6.27 7.07 -18.93
CA GLN A 170 6.67 7.83 -20.09
C GLN A 170 6.07 9.24 -20.15
N GLY A 171 5.09 9.55 -19.29
CA GLY A 171 4.37 10.82 -19.28
C GLY A 171 3.29 10.92 -20.37
N ASN A 172 2.90 9.81 -20.98
CA ASN A 172 1.86 9.75 -22.01
C ASN A 172 0.45 9.66 -21.42
N LEU A 173 0.34 9.28 -20.14
CA LEU A 173 -0.91 9.09 -19.43
C LEU A 173 -0.78 9.67 -18.02
N SER A 174 -1.80 10.40 -17.58
CA SER A 174 -1.88 10.87 -16.20
C SER A 174 -2.55 9.82 -15.29
N VAL A 175 -2.12 9.74 -14.03
CA VAL A 175 -2.83 8.95 -13.01
C VAL A 175 -4.25 9.47 -12.80
N ASP A 176 -4.48 10.77 -13.03
CA ASP A 176 -5.81 11.39 -12.88
C ASP A 176 -6.80 10.94 -13.97
N ASP A 177 -6.29 10.41 -15.10
CA ASP A 177 -7.11 9.82 -16.17
C ASP A 177 -7.58 8.40 -15.83
N LEU A 178 -7.03 7.78 -14.77
CA LEU A 178 -7.39 6.43 -14.38
C LEU A 178 -8.75 6.36 -13.70
N ASP A 179 -9.47 5.28 -13.95
CA ASP A 179 -10.67 4.95 -13.19
C ASP A 179 -10.31 4.71 -11.72
N LYS A 180 -11.05 5.33 -10.82
CA LYS A 180 -10.91 5.06 -9.40
C LYS A 180 -11.46 3.67 -9.11
N ILE A 181 -10.59 2.77 -8.68
CA ILE A 181 -10.97 1.46 -8.16
C ILE A 181 -11.38 1.65 -6.70
N HIS A 182 -12.63 1.32 -6.40
CA HIS A 182 -13.23 1.51 -5.08
C HIS A 182 -13.19 0.27 -4.19
N SER A 183 -12.71 -0.87 -4.73
CA SER A 183 -12.59 -2.12 -3.97
C SER A 183 -11.31 -2.86 -4.35
N TYR A 184 -10.66 -3.39 -3.34
CA TYR A 184 -9.46 -4.22 -3.48
C TYR A 184 -9.78 -5.63 -3.00
N LEU A 185 -9.29 -6.63 -3.73
CA LEU A 185 -9.25 -8.02 -3.27
C LEU A 185 -7.80 -8.35 -2.90
N SER A 186 -7.62 -8.91 -1.72
CA SER A 186 -6.33 -9.47 -1.32
C SER A 186 -6.52 -10.89 -0.84
N ILE A 187 -5.69 -11.82 -1.34
CA ILE A 187 -5.68 -13.21 -0.92
C ILE A 187 -4.30 -13.50 -0.37
N ASP A 188 -4.22 -13.94 0.88
CA ASP A 188 -2.97 -14.21 1.60
C ASP A 188 -1.97 -13.02 1.55
N GLY A 189 -2.52 -11.80 1.52
CA GLY A 189 -1.74 -10.56 1.45
C GLY A 189 -1.22 -10.19 0.08
N HIS A 190 -1.62 -10.90 -0.98
CA HIS A 190 -1.37 -10.53 -2.36
C HIS A 190 -2.57 -9.81 -2.95
N VAL A 191 -2.35 -8.59 -3.48
CA VAL A 191 -3.40 -7.84 -4.16
C VAL A 191 -3.73 -8.52 -5.48
N ILE A 192 -5.01 -8.79 -5.69
CA ILE A 192 -5.53 -9.34 -6.92
C ILE A 192 -6.17 -8.21 -7.72
N GLY A 193 -5.67 -8.01 -8.94
CA GLY A 193 -6.24 -7.03 -9.86
C GLY A 193 -7.66 -7.39 -10.25
N LEU A 194 -8.61 -6.47 -9.98
CA LEU A 194 -10.00 -6.62 -10.39
C LEU A 194 -10.27 -5.73 -11.60
N ASN A 195 -10.99 -6.24 -12.60
CA ASN A 195 -11.56 -5.36 -13.59
C ASN A 195 -12.70 -4.53 -12.96
N ARG A 196 -13.06 -3.41 -13.60
CA ARG A 196 -14.08 -2.50 -13.07
C ARG A 196 -15.41 -3.19 -12.76
N PHE A 197 -15.90 -4.04 -13.66
CA PHE A 197 -17.17 -4.73 -13.46
C PHE A 197 -17.15 -5.57 -12.18
N VAL A 198 -16.11 -6.36 -11.95
CA VAL A 198 -15.98 -7.19 -10.74
C VAL A 198 -15.80 -6.30 -9.49
N SER A 199 -15.02 -5.22 -9.60
CA SER A 199 -14.83 -4.26 -8.51
C SER A 199 -16.15 -3.58 -8.11
N ASP A 200 -16.93 -3.10 -9.09
CA ASP A 200 -18.22 -2.45 -8.86
C ASP A 200 -19.25 -3.45 -8.32
N TYR A 201 -19.27 -4.68 -8.87
CA TYR A 201 -20.14 -5.74 -8.40
C TYR A 201 -19.89 -6.08 -6.93
N LEU A 202 -18.63 -6.35 -6.56
CA LEU A 202 -18.26 -6.64 -5.18
C LEU A 202 -18.61 -5.47 -4.23
N LYS A 203 -18.36 -4.24 -4.66
CA LYS A 203 -18.74 -3.04 -3.89
C LYS A 203 -20.25 -3.00 -3.63
N GLN A 204 -21.08 -3.24 -4.64
CA GLN A 204 -22.53 -3.20 -4.51
C GLN A 204 -23.05 -4.32 -3.58
N GLU A 205 -22.50 -5.53 -3.68
CA GLU A 205 -22.85 -6.63 -2.79
C GLU A 205 -22.51 -6.31 -1.33
N VAL A 206 -21.30 -5.80 -1.08
CA VAL A 206 -20.86 -5.40 0.27
C VAL A 206 -21.74 -4.29 0.82
N ILE A 207 -22.00 -3.25 0.04
CA ILE A 207 -22.89 -2.15 0.45
C ILE A 207 -24.30 -2.66 0.73
N GLY A 208 -24.80 -3.58 -0.09
CA GLY A 208 -26.10 -4.23 0.12
C GLY A 208 -26.19 -4.93 1.46
N VAL A 209 -25.13 -5.65 1.86
CA VAL A 209 -25.01 -6.29 3.18
C VAL A 209 -24.99 -5.24 4.29
N ILE A 210 -24.12 -4.24 4.20
CA ILE A 210 -23.95 -3.21 5.22
C ILE A 210 -25.25 -2.42 5.45
N ASN A 211 -26.01 -2.12 4.38
CA ASN A 211 -27.27 -1.42 4.48
C ASN A 211 -28.36 -2.21 5.24
N THR A 212 -28.18 -3.52 5.45
CA THR A 212 -29.08 -4.33 6.28
C THR A 212 -28.74 -4.23 7.77
N LEU A 213 -27.57 -3.69 8.11
CA LEU A 213 -27.13 -3.50 9.49
C LEU A 213 -27.62 -2.16 10.04
N ASN A 214 -28.03 -2.15 11.30
CA ASN A 214 -28.35 -0.90 11.98
C ASN A 214 -27.06 -0.25 12.53
N LEU A 215 -26.32 0.42 11.64
CA LEU A 215 -25.00 1.00 11.96
C LEU A 215 -25.05 2.00 13.11
N LYS A 216 -26.22 2.64 13.36
CA LYS A 216 -26.38 3.59 14.47
C LYS A 216 -26.22 2.90 15.84
N ASP A 217 -26.61 1.64 15.96
CA ASP A 217 -26.46 0.87 17.20
C ASP A 217 -24.97 0.61 17.54
N PHE A 218 -24.08 0.75 16.54
CA PHE A 218 -22.62 0.63 16.65
C PHE A 218 -21.91 1.98 16.67
N GLY A 219 -22.64 3.10 16.75
CA GLY A 219 -22.05 4.44 16.79
C GLY A 219 -21.59 5.00 15.44
N VAL A 220 -21.74 4.25 14.34
CA VAL A 220 -21.31 4.66 12.99
C VAL A 220 -22.35 5.59 12.39
N ARG A 221 -21.92 6.81 12.02
CA ARG A 221 -22.78 7.82 11.40
C ARG A 221 -22.59 7.88 9.88
N ASP A 222 -21.34 7.79 9.44
CA ASP A 222 -20.95 7.86 8.04
C ASP A 222 -20.01 6.71 7.71
N VAL A 223 -20.15 6.12 6.51
CA VAL A 223 -19.32 5.01 6.05
C VAL A 223 -18.32 5.54 5.02
N GLY A 224 -17.06 5.74 5.42
CA GLY A 224 -15.97 6.13 4.54
C GLY A 224 -15.24 4.90 3.95
N LYS A 225 -14.97 3.88 4.78
CA LYS A 225 -14.20 2.69 4.41
C LYS A 225 -14.84 1.44 4.99
N ILE A 226 -14.85 0.35 4.24
CA ILE A 226 -15.31 -0.97 4.66
C ILE A 226 -14.19 -1.97 4.41
N GLU A 227 -13.80 -2.73 5.43
CA GLU A 227 -12.87 -3.83 5.32
C GLU A 227 -13.55 -5.12 5.75
N ILE A 228 -13.43 -6.17 4.93
CA ILE A 228 -13.95 -7.50 5.22
C ILE A 228 -12.77 -8.47 5.24
N LEU A 229 -12.54 -9.11 6.39
CA LEU A 229 -11.53 -10.13 6.56
C LEU A 229 -12.22 -11.50 6.63
N ILE A 230 -11.91 -12.37 5.66
CA ILE A 230 -12.40 -13.74 5.61
C ILE A 230 -11.19 -14.66 5.78
N PRO A 231 -10.95 -15.22 6.99
CA PRO A 231 -9.90 -16.20 7.17
C PRO A 231 -10.27 -17.49 6.43
N ASN A 232 -9.31 -18.04 5.70
CA ASN A 232 -9.48 -19.32 5.02
C ASN A 232 -9.03 -20.44 5.97
N ASP A 233 -9.95 -20.99 6.72
CA ASP A 233 -9.73 -22.18 7.55
C ASP A 233 -9.79 -23.43 6.65
N ASN A 234 -8.71 -23.71 5.92
CA ASN A 234 -8.52 -24.95 5.14
C ASN A 234 -8.38 -26.16 6.08
N THR A 235 -9.36 -26.43 6.91
CA THR A 235 -9.46 -27.72 7.59
C THR A 235 -10.44 -28.61 6.84
N PRO A 236 -10.00 -29.79 6.34
CA PRO A 236 -10.83 -30.64 5.48
C PRO A 236 -12.06 -31.23 6.17
N GLN A 237 -12.31 -30.97 7.44
CA GLN A 237 -13.33 -31.62 8.25
C GLN A 237 -14.51 -30.74 8.69
N ASN A 238 -14.48 -29.44 8.41
CA ASN A 238 -15.64 -28.58 8.68
C ASN A 238 -15.74 -27.49 7.58
N PRO A 239 -16.64 -27.63 6.61
CA PRO A 239 -16.91 -26.54 5.70
C PRO A 239 -17.60 -25.43 6.50
N ILE A 240 -16.89 -24.33 6.67
CA ILE A 240 -17.49 -23.02 6.89
C ILE A 240 -17.98 -22.71 8.31
N GLU A 241 -17.06 -22.61 9.25
CA GLU A 241 -17.16 -21.52 10.23
C GLU A 241 -16.23 -20.37 9.76
N ALA A 242 -16.54 -19.78 8.63
CA ALA A 242 -15.85 -18.57 8.17
C ALA A 242 -16.20 -17.44 9.15
N LYS A 243 -15.31 -17.16 10.08
CA LYS A 243 -15.41 -15.99 10.94
C LYS A 243 -15.10 -14.77 10.10
N CYS A 244 -16.14 -14.04 9.69
CA CYS A 244 -15.98 -12.77 8.99
C CYS A 244 -15.85 -11.64 10.02
N ALA A 245 -14.83 -10.81 9.89
CA ALA A 245 -14.73 -9.56 10.61
C ALA A 245 -15.01 -8.41 9.65
N ILE A 246 -15.89 -7.49 10.04
CA ILE A 246 -16.22 -6.29 9.27
C ILE A 246 -15.73 -5.07 10.05
N TYR A 247 -14.92 -4.25 9.39
CA TYR A 247 -14.45 -2.96 9.90
C TYR A 247 -15.05 -1.85 9.05
N ILE A 248 -15.52 -0.81 9.70
CA ILE A 248 -15.98 0.42 9.04
C ILE A 248 -15.24 1.59 9.66
N ASN A 249 -14.60 2.42 8.82
CA ASN A 249 -13.77 3.56 9.25
C ASN A 249 -12.71 3.18 10.30
N ASP A 250 -12.06 2.02 10.11
CA ASP A 250 -11.07 1.44 11.03
C ASP A 250 -11.61 1.07 12.44
N GLU A 251 -12.91 1.20 12.67
CA GLU A 251 -13.57 0.72 13.89
C GLU A 251 -14.10 -0.70 13.70
N TYR A 252 -13.78 -1.56 14.66
CA TYR A 252 -14.22 -2.95 14.66
C TYR A 252 -15.70 -3.05 15.02
N LEU A 253 -16.52 -3.53 14.09
CA LEU A 253 -17.97 -3.55 14.25
C LEU A 253 -18.54 -4.90 14.67
N LEU A 254 -18.02 -6.02 14.18
CA LEU A 254 -18.65 -7.32 14.37
C LEU A 254 -17.63 -8.47 14.50
N HIS A 255 -17.80 -9.29 15.54
CA HIS A 255 -17.08 -10.54 15.73
C HIS A 255 -18.04 -11.71 15.53
N GLY A 256 -17.73 -12.62 14.58
CA GLY A 256 -18.39 -13.91 14.51
C GLY A 256 -19.69 -13.97 13.71
N LEU A 257 -19.85 -13.16 12.67
CA LEU A 257 -20.92 -13.40 11.68
C LEU A 257 -20.69 -14.77 11.01
N ASN A 258 -21.63 -15.67 11.21
CA ASN A 258 -21.73 -16.89 10.40
C ASN A 258 -22.31 -16.49 9.04
N ILE A 259 -21.47 -16.43 8.00
CA ILE A 259 -21.86 -16.03 6.66
C ILE A 259 -22.95 -16.96 6.10
N GLU A 260 -22.97 -18.23 6.48
CA GLU A 260 -23.99 -19.17 5.99
C GLU A 260 -25.39 -18.81 6.46
N SER A 261 -25.57 -18.35 7.70
CA SER A 261 -26.90 -17.93 8.17
C SER A 261 -27.39 -16.68 7.45
N PHE A 262 -26.46 -15.80 7.04
CA PHE A 262 -26.77 -14.55 6.36
C PHE A 262 -27.22 -14.75 4.91
N PHE A 263 -26.63 -15.72 4.18
CA PHE A 263 -27.02 -16.05 2.81
C PHE A 263 -28.15 -17.08 2.74
N ALA A 264 -28.36 -17.87 3.79
CA ALA A 264 -29.45 -18.83 3.84
C ALA A 264 -30.82 -18.16 3.93
N GLU A 265 -30.95 -17.02 4.58
CA GLU A 265 -32.21 -16.26 4.64
C GLU A 265 -32.62 -15.59 3.33
N LYS A 266 -31.69 -15.39 2.38
CA LYS A 266 -31.97 -14.81 1.05
C LYS A 266 -32.28 -15.83 -0.05
N ARG A 267 -32.38 -17.13 0.24
CA ARG A 267 -32.75 -18.16 -0.74
C ARG A 267 -34.26 -18.27 -1.03
N TYR A 268 -35.06 -17.35 -0.52
CA TYR A 268 -36.49 -17.28 -0.81
C TYR A 268 -36.84 -15.93 -1.45
N PHE A 269 -36.31 -15.71 -2.67
CA PHE A 269 -36.95 -14.81 -3.66
C PHE A 269 -36.58 -15.27 -5.07
#